data_039d8f657a36189f8b110936bd1782da
#
_entry.id   039d8f657a36189f8b110936bd1782da
#
_cell.length_a   1.000
_cell.length_b   1.000
_cell.length_c   1.000
_cell.angle_alpha   90.00
_cell.angle_beta   90.00
_cell.angle_gamma   90.00
#
_symmetry.space_group_name_H-M   'P 1'
#
loop_
_entity.id
_entity.type
_entity.pdbx_description
1 polymer ?
#
loop_
_entity_poly.entity_id
_entity_poly.type
_entity_poly.pdbx_seq_one_letter_code
_entity_poly.pdbx_strand_id
1 'polypeptide(L)'
;GFRNPTIRELYMFRPANPDLLPERLWNYELSYSQRLLKGTFYYGVNLFYINGDNMIQTIRTDGRPLNVNTGKVENWGAEADIAYHIHPMWRLTANYSWLHMEHPLIAAPEHKLYTGIDFTQKKWSFSTGIQYVTGLYTTVDPQEKKENFLLWNLRGSYRICSIADLFVKGENLLAQRYEINAGYPMPKATCMGGININF
;
A
#
# COMPACT_ATOMS: atom_id res chain seq x y z
N GLY A 1 5.40 20.73 3.73
CA GLY A 1 6.66 20.17 4.23
C GLY A 1 7.83 20.50 3.31
N PHE A 2 9.04 20.31 3.78
CA PHE A 2 10.27 20.43 2.99
C PHE A 2 11.26 19.34 3.43
N ARG A 3 12.14 18.93 2.53
CA ARG A 3 13.26 18.03 2.79
C ARG A 3 14.54 18.64 2.24
N ASN A 4 15.54 18.83 3.10
CA ASN A 4 16.87 19.23 2.63
C ASN A 4 17.55 18.01 1.98
N PRO A 5 18.37 18.25 0.91
CA PRO A 5 19.21 17.21 0.37
C PRO A 5 20.11 16.61 1.45
N THR A 6 20.31 15.31 1.41
CA THR A 6 21.23 14.62 2.31
C THR A 6 22.68 14.88 1.91
N ILE A 7 23.62 14.71 2.85
CA ILE A 7 25.06 14.81 2.56
C ILE A 7 25.48 13.86 1.44
N ARG A 8 24.85 12.67 1.37
CA ARG A 8 25.08 11.70 0.31
C ARG A 8 24.65 12.23 -1.06
N GLU A 9 23.50 12.88 -1.14
CA GLU A 9 22.97 13.44 -2.38
C GLU A 9 23.78 14.64 -2.86
N LEU A 10 24.37 15.41 -1.93
CA LEU A 10 25.17 16.59 -2.23
C LEU A 10 26.63 16.27 -2.58
N TYR A 11 27.28 15.35 -1.84
CA TYR A 11 28.74 15.25 -1.87
C TYR A 11 29.29 13.83 -1.92
N MET A 12 28.50 12.80 -1.60
CA MET A 12 29.05 11.44 -1.48
C MET A 12 28.74 10.60 -2.71
N PHE A 13 29.77 10.22 -3.45
CA PHE A 13 29.69 9.33 -4.61
C PHE A 13 28.82 9.88 -5.75
N ARG A 14 29.00 9.34 -6.94
CA ARG A 14 28.00 9.57 -8.00
C ARG A 14 26.71 8.87 -7.64
N PRO A 15 25.56 9.53 -7.80
CA PRO A 15 25.22 10.71 -8.60
C PRO A 15 25.18 12.06 -7.82
N ALA A 16 26.01 12.30 -6.83
CA ALA A 16 25.98 13.51 -6.01
C ALA A 16 26.04 14.82 -6.82
N ASN A 17 25.32 15.83 -6.32
CA ASN A 17 25.27 17.17 -6.91
C ASN A 17 25.19 18.21 -5.77
N PRO A 18 26.21 19.09 -5.61
CA PRO A 18 26.21 20.10 -4.57
C PRO A 18 25.21 21.25 -4.77
N ASP A 19 24.67 21.39 -5.99
CA ASP A 19 23.74 22.47 -6.34
C ASP A 19 22.28 22.11 -6.10
N LEU A 20 21.98 21.00 -5.40
CA LEU A 20 20.62 20.60 -5.08
C LEU A 20 19.93 21.58 -4.14
N LEU A 21 18.70 21.93 -4.51
CA LEU A 21 17.78 22.72 -3.69
C LEU A 21 16.92 21.81 -2.80
N PRO A 22 16.39 22.33 -1.70
CA PRO A 22 15.41 21.62 -0.90
C PRO A 22 14.16 21.25 -1.70
N GLU A 23 13.69 20.03 -1.51
CA GLU A 23 12.37 19.61 -1.97
C GLU A 23 11.29 20.31 -1.16
N ARG A 24 10.18 20.63 -1.81
CA ARG A 24 9.00 21.20 -1.17
C ARG A 24 7.79 20.35 -1.51
N LEU A 25 6.99 20.05 -0.49
CA LEU A 25 5.77 19.27 -0.64
C LEU A 25 4.62 19.96 0.10
N TRP A 26 3.51 20.11 -0.61
CA TRP A 26 2.22 20.53 -0.08
C TRP A 26 1.27 19.34 -0.18
N ASN A 27 0.59 19.06 0.92
CA ASN A 27 -0.46 18.05 0.98
C ASN A 27 -1.73 18.69 1.50
N TYR A 28 -2.80 18.58 0.74
CA TYR A 28 -4.13 19.05 1.09
C TYR A 28 -5.04 17.84 1.21
N GLU A 29 -5.73 17.72 2.33
CA GLU A 29 -6.60 16.60 2.64
C GLU A 29 -7.95 17.08 3.13
N LEU A 30 -9.01 16.43 2.65
CA LEU A 30 -10.37 16.58 3.15
C LEU A 30 -10.92 15.22 3.51
N SER A 31 -11.14 15.01 4.80
CA SER A 31 -11.63 13.74 5.32
C SER A 31 -13.00 13.90 5.95
N TYR A 32 -13.87 12.94 5.69
CA TYR A 32 -15.16 12.79 6.36
C TYR A 32 -15.36 11.36 6.79
N SER A 33 -15.82 11.15 8.00
CA SER A 33 -16.17 9.82 8.50
C SER A 33 -17.38 9.87 9.41
N GLN A 34 -18.16 8.79 9.40
CA GLN A 34 -19.35 8.69 10.23
C GLN A 34 -19.58 7.25 10.73
N ARG A 35 -20.15 7.16 11.93
CA ARG A 35 -20.66 5.91 12.48
C ARG A 35 -22.19 5.94 12.53
N LEU A 36 -22.81 4.94 11.96
CA LEU A 36 -24.25 4.77 11.85
C LEU A 36 -24.71 3.48 12.54
N LEU A 37 -26.01 3.24 12.56
CA LEU A 37 -26.63 2.01 13.10
C LEU A 37 -26.13 1.70 14.54
N LYS A 38 -26.16 2.69 15.42
CA LYS A 38 -25.69 2.59 16.81
C LYS A 38 -24.19 2.17 16.91
N GLY A 39 -23.39 2.55 15.91
CA GLY A 39 -21.95 2.29 15.87
C GLY A 39 -21.54 0.99 15.17
N THR A 40 -22.48 0.19 14.66
CA THR A 40 -22.17 -1.06 13.97
C THR A 40 -21.71 -0.87 12.54
N PHE A 41 -22.03 0.26 11.92
CA PHE A 41 -21.61 0.61 10.57
C PHE A 41 -20.75 1.88 10.60
N TYR A 42 -19.56 1.79 10.03
CA TYR A 42 -18.62 2.89 9.85
C TYR A 42 -18.31 3.06 8.37
N TYR A 43 -18.23 4.30 7.91
CA TYR A 43 -17.61 4.64 6.63
C TYR A 43 -16.78 5.90 6.75
N GLY A 44 -15.74 5.98 5.92
CA GLY A 44 -14.87 7.13 5.78
C GLY A 44 -14.58 7.41 4.31
N VAL A 45 -14.36 8.66 3.98
CA VAL A 45 -13.90 9.12 2.67
C VAL A 45 -12.81 10.16 2.90
N ASN A 46 -11.72 10.04 2.16
CA ASN A 46 -10.62 11.00 2.15
C ASN A 46 -10.34 11.42 0.70
N LEU A 47 -10.25 12.71 0.46
CA LEU A 47 -9.79 13.30 -0.79
C LEU A 47 -8.45 13.97 -0.52
N PHE A 48 -7.47 13.78 -1.38
CA PHE A 48 -6.17 14.39 -1.22
C PHE A 48 -5.61 14.94 -2.53
N TYR A 49 -4.80 15.98 -2.38
CA TYR A 49 -4.02 16.58 -3.44
C TYR A 49 -2.62 16.86 -2.93
N ILE A 50 -1.62 16.31 -3.60
CA ILE A 50 -0.21 16.43 -3.28
C ILE A 50 0.48 17.18 -4.41
N ASN A 51 1.12 18.29 -4.07
CA ASN A 51 1.93 19.08 -5.01
C ASN A 51 3.35 19.18 -4.45
N GLY A 52 4.33 18.78 -5.24
CA GLY A 52 5.75 18.80 -4.87
C GLY A 52 6.60 19.45 -5.94
N ASP A 53 7.45 20.37 -5.51
CA ASP A 53 8.42 21.05 -6.35
C ASP A 53 9.84 20.68 -5.94
N ASN A 54 10.77 20.79 -6.89
CA ASN A 54 12.20 20.52 -6.69
C ASN A 54 12.49 19.09 -6.20
N MET A 55 11.65 18.11 -6.56
CA MET A 55 11.90 16.72 -6.17
C MET A 55 13.22 16.23 -6.75
N ILE A 56 14.05 15.65 -5.90
CA ILE A 56 15.37 15.16 -6.28
C ILE A 56 15.22 13.83 -7.02
N GLN A 57 15.68 13.81 -8.26
CA GLN A 57 15.68 12.63 -9.12
C GLN A 57 17.07 12.37 -9.66
N THR A 58 17.40 11.09 -9.82
CA THR A 58 18.63 10.72 -10.50
C THR A 58 18.34 10.54 -11.99
N ILE A 59 18.89 11.40 -12.81
CA ILE A 59 18.82 11.30 -14.27
C ILE A 59 20.17 10.88 -14.86
N ARG A 60 20.20 10.44 -16.11
CA ARG A 60 21.45 10.18 -16.84
C ARG A 60 21.76 11.35 -17.76
N THR A 61 22.85 12.05 -17.48
CA THR A 61 23.40 13.12 -18.32
C THR A 61 24.71 12.63 -18.91
N ASP A 62 24.82 12.57 -20.22
CA ASP A 62 25.99 12.04 -20.95
C ASP A 62 26.41 10.63 -20.49
N GLY A 63 25.41 9.76 -20.23
CA GLY A 63 25.62 8.40 -19.76
C GLY A 63 26.02 8.26 -18.28
N ARG A 64 26.11 9.38 -17.53
CA ARG A 64 26.48 9.41 -16.12
C ARG A 64 25.27 9.76 -15.24
N PRO A 65 25.06 9.07 -14.12
CA PRO A 65 24.00 9.43 -13.19
C PRO A 65 24.33 10.76 -12.49
N LEU A 66 23.32 11.64 -12.38
CA LEU A 66 23.39 12.93 -11.68
C LEU A 66 22.06 13.20 -10.97
N ASN A 67 22.12 13.62 -9.72
CA ASN A 67 20.95 14.09 -8.98
C ASN A 67 20.58 15.51 -9.40
N VAL A 68 19.32 15.75 -9.69
CA VAL A 68 18.81 17.07 -10.10
C VAL A 68 17.44 17.33 -9.50
N ASN A 69 17.08 18.60 -9.32
CA ASN A 69 15.77 19.04 -8.87
C ASN A 69 14.80 19.26 -10.04
N THR A 70 14.56 18.25 -10.84
CA THR A 70 13.66 18.35 -12.00
C THR A 70 12.29 17.79 -11.75
N GLY A 71 12.11 17.08 -10.63
CA GLY A 71 10.87 16.42 -10.33
C GLY A 71 9.80 17.40 -9.87
N LYS A 72 8.65 17.31 -10.52
CA LYS A 72 7.38 17.75 -9.97
C LYS A 72 6.59 16.52 -9.58
N VAL A 73 5.88 16.62 -8.47
CA VAL A 73 4.89 15.63 -8.07
C VAL A 73 3.56 16.33 -8.04
N GLU A 74 2.64 15.84 -8.84
CA GLU A 74 1.27 16.31 -8.83
C GLU A 74 0.37 15.08 -8.83
N ASN A 75 -0.06 14.72 -7.63
CA ASN A 75 -0.86 13.54 -7.40
C ASN A 75 -2.15 13.93 -6.69
N TRP A 76 -3.26 13.34 -7.10
CA TRP A 76 -4.52 13.47 -6.37
C TRP A 76 -5.26 12.15 -6.36
N GLY A 77 -6.13 12.01 -5.40
CA GLY A 77 -6.86 10.77 -5.29
C GLY A 77 -7.98 10.82 -4.27
N ALA A 78 -8.60 9.68 -4.14
CA ALA A 78 -9.67 9.44 -3.20
C ALA A 78 -9.49 8.09 -2.52
N GLU A 79 -9.81 8.05 -1.24
CA GLU A 79 -9.84 6.83 -0.45
C GLU A 79 -11.22 6.68 0.18
N ALA A 80 -11.69 5.45 0.26
CA ALA A 80 -12.92 5.13 0.98
C ALA A 80 -12.71 3.88 1.82
N ASP A 81 -13.26 3.87 3.02
CA ASP A 81 -13.21 2.73 3.92
C ASP A 81 -14.58 2.45 4.55
N ILE A 82 -14.87 1.17 4.73
CA ILE A 82 -16.11 0.69 5.31
C ILE A 82 -15.78 -0.40 6.32
N ALA A 83 -16.46 -0.36 7.46
CA ALA A 83 -16.49 -1.46 8.42
C ALA A 83 -17.92 -1.69 8.92
N TYR A 84 -18.42 -2.91 8.82
CA TYR A 84 -19.77 -3.25 9.19
C TYR A 84 -19.82 -4.50 10.06
N HIS A 85 -20.25 -4.35 11.29
CA HIS A 85 -20.59 -5.46 12.19
C HIS A 85 -22.03 -5.90 11.91
N ILE A 86 -22.20 -6.82 10.93
CA ILE A 86 -23.51 -7.38 10.56
C ILE A 86 -24.10 -8.12 11.75
N HIS A 87 -23.26 -8.78 12.52
CA HIS A 87 -23.60 -9.58 13.70
C HIS A 87 -22.44 -9.51 14.69
N PRO A 88 -22.62 -9.70 16.00
CA PRO A 88 -21.51 -9.71 16.95
C PRO A 88 -20.34 -10.64 16.59
N MET A 89 -20.61 -11.71 15.80
CA MET A 89 -19.60 -12.65 15.33
C MET A 89 -19.03 -12.31 13.95
N TRP A 90 -19.66 -11.42 13.17
CA TRP A 90 -19.30 -11.17 11.77
C TRP A 90 -19.00 -9.71 11.53
N ARG A 91 -17.84 -9.44 10.96
CA ARG A 91 -17.41 -8.11 10.53
C ARG A 91 -17.03 -8.15 9.05
N LEU A 92 -17.59 -7.23 8.28
CA LEU A 92 -17.16 -6.92 6.91
C LEU A 92 -16.26 -5.69 6.94
N THR A 93 -15.22 -5.70 6.11
CA THR A 93 -14.37 -4.54 5.85
C THR A 93 -14.17 -4.36 4.36
N ALA A 94 -14.13 -3.13 3.90
CA ALA A 94 -13.74 -2.78 2.54
C ALA A 94 -12.93 -1.49 2.55
N ASN A 95 -11.85 -1.44 1.76
CA ASN A 95 -11.06 -0.25 1.53
C ASN A 95 -10.83 -0.11 0.04
N TYR A 96 -10.98 1.09 -0.46
CA TYR A 96 -10.67 1.42 -1.84
C TYR A 96 -9.80 2.66 -1.88
N SER A 97 -8.77 2.66 -2.71
CA SER A 97 -7.97 3.83 -3.03
C SER A 97 -7.84 4.00 -4.53
N TRP A 98 -7.99 5.23 -4.96
CA TRP A 98 -7.70 5.68 -6.31
C TRP A 98 -6.66 6.78 -6.25
N LEU A 99 -5.62 6.64 -7.08
CA LEU A 99 -4.51 7.57 -7.18
C LEU A 99 -4.30 7.95 -8.64
N HIS A 100 -4.39 9.24 -8.95
CA HIS A 100 -3.91 9.79 -10.21
C HIS A 100 -2.52 10.39 -10.01
N MET A 101 -1.60 10.06 -10.90
CA MET A 101 -0.23 10.55 -10.89
C MET A 101 0.07 11.18 -12.24
N GLU A 102 0.49 12.44 -12.26
CA GLU A 102 0.98 13.08 -13.49
C GLU A 102 2.33 12.48 -13.92
N HIS A 103 3.15 12.12 -12.93
CA HIS A 103 4.38 11.40 -13.14
C HIS A 103 4.30 10.06 -12.41
N PRO A 104 4.26 8.92 -13.14
CA PRO A 104 4.15 7.61 -12.54
C PRO A 104 5.27 7.29 -11.53
N LEU A 105 4.89 6.68 -10.43
CA LEU A 105 5.82 6.20 -9.40
C LEU A 105 5.82 4.67 -9.37
N ILE A 106 7.01 4.09 -9.28
CA ILE A 106 7.16 2.63 -9.14
C ILE A 106 6.50 2.18 -7.84
N ALA A 107 5.85 1.02 -7.88
CA ALA A 107 5.14 0.38 -6.77
C ALA A 107 3.92 1.16 -6.24
N ALA A 108 3.47 2.19 -6.97
CA ALA A 108 2.24 2.92 -6.67
C ALA A 108 1.13 2.48 -7.65
N PRO A 109 0.04 1.84 -7.15
CA PRO A 109 -1.09 1.46 -8.00
C PRO A 109 -2.04 2.62 -8.26
N GLU A 110 -2.66 2.66 -9.44
CA GLU A 110 -3.75 3.59 -9.73
C GLU A 110 -5.01 3.25 -8.94
N HIS A 111 -5.31 1.96 -8.80
CA HIS A 111 -6.45 1.49 -8.01
C HIS A 111 -6.05 0.33 -7.11
N LYS A 112 -6.53 0.36 -5.88
CA LYS A 112 -6.40 -0.74 -4.94
C LYS A 112 -7.72 -0.92 -4.19
N LEU A 113 -8.27 -2.12 -4.26
CA LEU A 113 -9.47 -2.53 -3.53
C LEU A 113 -9.11 -3.68 -2.59
N TYR A 114 -9.52 -3.59 -1.36
CA TYR A 114 -9.50 -4.71 -0.42
C TYR A 114 -10.92 -4.92 0.11
N THR A 115 -11.35 -6.18 0.20
CA THR A 115 -12.55 -6.58 0.92
C THR A 115 -12.24 -7.77 1.82
N GLY A 116 -12.76 -7.76 3.03
CA GLY A 116 -12.52 -8.82 4.01
C GLY A 116 -13.75 -9.16 4.83
N ILE A 117 -13.79 -10.41 5.29
CA ILE A 117 -14.79 -10.92 6.21
C ILE A 117 -14.06 -11.55 7.38
N ASP A 118 -14.40 -11.12 8.58
CA ASP A 118 -13.93 -11.69 9.83
C ASP A 118 -15.08 -12.39 10.55
N PHE A 119 -14.84 -13.59 11.04
CA PHE A 119 -15.72 -14.34 11.91
C PHE A 119 -15.00 -14.67 13.21
N THR A 120 -15.65 -14.37 14.33
CA THR A 120 -15.11 -14.70 15.66
C THR A 120 -16.22 -15.27 16.55
N GLN A 121 -16.04 -16.48 17.00
CA GLN A 121 -16.97 -17.12 17.92
C GLN A 121 -16.22 -17.99 18.95
N LYS A 122 -16.34 -17.63 20.23
CA LYS A 122 -15.70 -18.34 21.35
C LYS A 122 -14.20 -18.55 21.15
N LYS A 123 -13.80 -19.77 20.76
CA LYS A 123 -12.40 -20.15 20.54
C LYS A 123 -11.96 -20.06 19.08
N TRP A 124 -12.88 -19.86 18.15
CA TRP A 124 -12.62 -19.85 16.71
C TRP A 124 -12.56 -18.43 16.17
N SER A 125 -11.56 -18.17 15.34
CA SER A 125 -11.51 -16.96 14.52
C SER A 125 -11.12 -17.35 13.09
N PHE A 126 -11.86 -16.82 12.12
CA PHE A 126 -11.58 -16.97 10.69
C PHE A 126 -11.59 -15.60 10.07
N SER A 127 -10.63 -15.35 9.18
CA SER A 127 -10.62 -14.17 8.35
C SER A 127 -10.27 -14.55 6.92
N THR A 128 -10.95 -13.92 5.98
CA THR A 128 -10.63 -14.04 4.56
C THR A 128 -10.68 -12.67 3.93
N GLY A 129 -9.83 -12.42 2.94
CA GLY A 129 -9.82 -11.16 2.24
C GLY A 129 -9.33 -11.31 0.81
N ILE A 130 -9.88 -10.47 -0.05
CA ILE A 130 -9.51 -10.33 -1.44
C ILE A 130 -8.92 -8.94 -1.63
N GLN A 131 -7.74 -8.87 -2.24
CA GLN A 131 -7.09 -7.63 -2.65
C GLN A 131 -6.99 -7.60 -4.17
N TYR A 132 -7.54 -6.57 -4.77
CA TYR A 132 -7.41 -6.31 -6.20
C TYR A 132 -6.58 -5.04 -6.40
N VAL A 133 -5.55 -5.14 -7.23
CA VAL A 133 -4.64 -4.06 -7.57
C VAL A 133 -4.61 -3.93 -9.08
N THR A 134 -4.72 -2.70 -9.58
CA THR A 134 -4.61 -2.42 -11.01
C THR A 134 -3.86 -1.13 -11.26
N GLY A 135 -3.17 -1.06 -12.40
CA GLY A 135 -2.36 0.08 -12.75
C GLY A 135 -1.10 0.24 -11.88
N LEU A 136 -0.57 -0.85 -11.32
CA LEU A 136 0.68 -0.80 -10.56
C LEU A 136 1.87 -0.67 -11.49
N TYR A 137 2.60 0.43 -11.41
CA TYR A 137 3.83 0.61 -12.18
C TYR A 137 4.97 -0.21 -11.58
N THR A 138 5.48 -1.18 -12.32
CA THR A 138 6.65 -2.00 -11.91
C THR A 138 7.96 -1.42 -12.43
N THR A 139 7.92 -0.63 -13.48
CA THR A 139 9.00 0.22 -14.00
C THR A 139 8.41 1.41 -14.73
N VAL A 140 9.14 2.53 -14.75
CA VAL A 140 8.74 3.77 -15.45
C VAL A 140 9.78 4.21 -16.49
N ASP A 141 11.03 3.71 -16.43
CA ASP A 141 12.12 4.01 -17.36
C ASP A 141 12.90 2.73 -17.71
N PRO A 142 13.24 2.44 -18.98
CA PRO A 142 12.96 3.22 -20.20
C PRO A 142 11.56 3.06 -20.78
N GLN A 143 10.77 2.13 -20.28
CA GLN A 143 9.38 1.89 -20.69
C GLN A 143 8.51 1.63 -19.46
N GLU A 144 7.35 2.23 -19.46
CA GLU A 144 6.34 1.97 -18.43
C GLU A 144 5.80 0.55 -18.56
N LYS A 145 5.79 -0.17 -17.44
CA LYS A 145 5.14 -1.47 -17.35
C LYS A 145 4.21 -1.47 -16.15
N LYS A 146 2.95 -1.86 -16.38
CA LYS A 146 1.92 -1.97 -15.35
C LYS A 146 1.58 -3.43 -15.09
N GLU A 147 1.26 -3.72 -13.83
CA GLU A 147 0.75 -5.00 -13.38
C GLU A 147 -0.65 -4.85 -12.80
N ASN A 148 -1.45 -5.91 -12.98
CA ASN A 148 -2.77 -6.05 -12.37
C ASN A 148 -2.85 -7.44 -11.76
N PHE A 149 -3.31 -7.54 -10.52
CA PHE A 149 -3.40 -8.83 -9.84
C PHE A 149 -4.51 -8.86 -8.80
N LEU A 150 -4.96 -10.08 -8.50
CA LEU A 150 -5.97 -10.39 -7.50
C LEU A 150 -5.39 -11.38 -6.50
N LEU A 151 -5.32 -11.02 -5.23
CA LEU A 151 -4.83 -11.88 -4.16
C LEU A 151 -5.98 -12.32 -3.27
N TRP A 152 -6.06 -13.59 -2.98
CA TRP A 152 -6.97 -14.14 -1.99
C TRP A 152 -6.18 -14.72 -0.84
N ASN A 153 -6.52 -14.27 0.38
CA ASN A 153 -5.86 -14.70 1.62
C ASN A 153 -6.90 -15.25 2.59
N LEU A 154 -6.47 -16.24 3.37
CA LEU A 154 -7.30 -16.89 4.39
C LEU A 154 -6.48 -17.12 5.66
N ARG A 155 -7.11 -16.93 6.81
CA ARG A 155 -6.54 -17.28 8.10
C ARG A 155 -7.61 -17.92 8.98
N GLY A 156 -7.25 -19.03 9.64
CA GLY A 156 -8.03 -19.64 10.70
C GLY A 156 -7.20 -19.70 11.98
N SER A 157 -7.83 -19.49 13.12
CA SER A 157 -7.17 -19.71 14.41
C SER A 157 -8.11 -20.34 15.42
N TYR A 158 -7.53 -21.10 16.33
CA TYR A 158 -8.23 -21.77 17.42
C TYR A 158 -7.52 -21.52 18.74
N ARG A 159 -8.25 -20.96 19.71
CA ARG A 159 -7.73 -20.72 21.05
C ARG A 159 -7.73 -22.02 21.86
N ILE A 160 -6.54 -22.55 22.10
CA ILE A 160 -6.34 -23.78 22.88
C ILE A 160 -6.64 -23.49 24.35
N CYS A 161 -5.98 -22.46 24.90
CA CYS A 161 -6.15 -22.01 26.28
C CYS A 161 -6.02 -20.47 26.35
N SER A 162 -6.01 -19.90 27.56
CA SER A 162 -5.94 -18.44 27.75
C SER A 162 -4.70 -17.77 27.20
N ILE A 163 -3.61 -18.53 27.08
CA ILE A 163 -2.29 -18.03 26.67
C ILE A 163 -1.82 -18.57 25.31
N ALA A 164 -2.55 -19.50 24.67
CA ALA A 164 -2.09 -20.12 23.43
C ALA A 164 -3.18 -20.24 22.38
N ASP A 165 -2.86 -19.77 21.16
CA ASP A 165 -3.66 -19.90 19.96
C ASP A 165 -2.91 -20.67 18.87
N LEU A 166 -3.53 -21.69 18.29
CA LEU A 166 -3.05 -22.34 17.06
C LEU A 166 -3.58 -21.56 15.85
N PHE A 167 -2.76 -21.38 14.81
CA PHE A 167 -3.23 -20.74 13.58
C PHE A 167 -2.72 -21.45 12.32
N VAL A 168 -3.50 -21.29 11.25
CA VAL A 168 -3.12 -21.61 9.86
C VAL A 168 -3.43 -20.39 9.01
N LYS A 169 -2.51 -20.04 8.10
CA LYS A 169 -2.64 -18.90 7.18
C LYS A 169 -2.24 -19.34 5.77
N GLY A 170 -3.05 -18.96 4.80
CA GLY A 170 -2.76 -19.08 3.38
C GLY A 170 -2.74 -17.70 2.72
N GLU A 171 -1.74 -17.41 1.93
CA GLU A 171 -1.59 -16.18 1.17
C GLU A 171 -1.48 -16.48 -0.31
N ASN A 172 -2.02 -15.55 -1.13
CA ASN A 172 -2.07 -15.66 -2.58
C ASN A 172 -2.59 -17.05 -3.03
N LEU A 173 -3.71 -17.48 -2.47
CA LEU A 173 -4.31 -18.81 -2.70
C LEU A 173 -4.68 -19.06 -4.17
N LEU A 174 -4.82 -17.99 -4.97
CA LEU A 174 -5.01 -18.08 -6.42
C LEU A 174 -3.72 -18.32 -7.19
N ALA A 175 -2.57 -18.41 -6.49
CA ALA A 175 -1.24 -18.60 -7.07
C ALA A 175 -0.90 -17.60 -8.19
N GLN A 176 -1.42 -16.35 -8.08
CA GLN A 176 -1.15 -15.28 -9.02
C GLN A 176 0.35 -15.02 -9.11
N ARG A 177 0.81 -14.85 -10.35
CA ARG A 177 2.17 -14.37 -10.63
C ARG A 177 2.10 -12.88 -10.81
N TYR A 178 2.85 -12.13 -10.02
CA TYR A 178 2.90 -10.69 -10.11
C TYR A 178 4.25 -10.15 -9.61
N GLU A 179 4.56 -8.94 -9.99
CA GLU A 179 5.74 -8.21 -9.56
C GLU A 179 5.31 -6.86 -8.98
N ILE A 180 6.00 -6.36 -7.97
CA ILE A 180 5.85 -4.98 -7.47
C ILE A 180 6.93 -4.11 -8.11
N ASN A 181 8.13 -4.66 -8.26
CA ASN A 181 9.24 -4.08 -8.99
C ASN A 181 9.64 -5.03 -10.11
N ALA A 182 9.90 -4.52 -11.30
CA ALA A 182 10.27 -5.33 -12.45
C ALA A 182 11.48 -6.22 -12.16
N GLY A 183 11.38 -7.51 -12.49
CA GLY A 183 12.42 -8.50 -12.25
C GLY A 183 12.43 -9.11 -10.85
N TYR A 184 11.51 -8.73 -9.97
CA TYR A 184 11.38 -9.26 -8.62
C TYR A 184 10.01 -9.93 -8.44
N PRO A 185 9.85 -11.20 -8.88
CA PRO A 185 8.58 -11.91 -8.77
C PRO A 185 8.22 -12.16 -7.30
N MET A 186 6.97 -11.90 -6.98
CA MET A 186 6.41 -12.15 -5.66
C MET A 186 6.07 -13.63 -5.47
N PRO A 187 6.07 -14.13 -4.22
CA PRO A 187 5.70 -15.52 -3.93
C PRO A 187 4.30 -15.86 -4.46
N LYS A 188 4.17 -17.05 -5.04
CA LYS A 188 2.88 -17.64 -5.36
C LYS A 188 2.14 -18.04 -4.07
N ALA A 189 1.21 -18.98 -4.17
CA ALA A 189 0.51 -19.47 -3.00
C ALA A 189 1.48 -19.96 -1.92
N THR A 190 1.32 -19.44 -0.72
CA THR A 190 2.07 -19.85 0.48
C THR A 190 1.11 -20.28 1.56
N CYS A 191 1.54 -21.23 2.39
CA CYS A 191 0.81 -21.67 3.56
C CYS A 191 1.76 -21.74 4.75
N MET A 192 1.32 -21.25 5.88
CA MET A 192 2.04 -21.36 7.14
C MET A 192 1.10 -21.70 8.29
N GLY A 193 1.63 -22.38 9.31
CA GLY A 193 0.94 -22.63 10.55
C GLY A 193 1.87 -22.45 11.74
N GLY A 194 1.30 -22.18 12.90
CA GLY A 194 2.09 -21.96 14.10
C GLY A 194 1.24 -21.79 15.35
N ILE A 195 1.91 -21.53 16.45
CA ILE A 195 1.32 -21.28 17.76
C ILE A 195 1.72 -19.88 18.21
N ASN A 196 0.74 -19.06 18.60
CA ASN A 196 0.97 -17.80 19.28
C ASN A 196 0.86 -18.02 20.79
N ILE A 197 1.84 -17.57 21.54
CA ILE A 197 1.84 -17.62 23.00
C ILE A 197 1.84 -16.18 23.52
N ASN A 198 0.83 -15.85 24.34
CA ASN A 198 0.65 -14.53 24.96
C ASN A 198 0.91 -14.67 26.47
N PHE A 199 1.89 -13.94 26.99
CA PHE A 199 2.28 -13.92 28.40
C PHE A 199 1.66 -12.72 29.12
#